data_e0e056716fba58783b0e125235d30f95
#
_entry.id   e0e056716fba58783b0e125235d30f95
#
_cell.length_a   1.000
_cell.length_b   1.000
_cell.length_c   1.000
_cell.angle_alpha   90.00
_cell.angle_beta   90.00
_cell.angle_gamma   90.00
#
_symmetry.space_group_name_H-M   'P 1'
#
loop_
_entity.id
_entity.type
_entity.pdbx_description
1 polymer ?
#
loop_
_entity_poly.entity_id
_entity_poly.type
_entity_poly.pdbx_seq_one_letter_code
_entity_poly.pdbx_strand_id
1 'polypeptide(L)'
;MHWLIADIGGTNTRCAVARPGGVLAHIELFRNRDYPGLDRLLGAWLGMLPPAERPEEAVLAIAAPIQGDEVRMSNINWHFSISELARTLSLRRVTPLNDFAAQAHALPVLGPADLFQFGGGTEVAGAPKVVLGPGTGLGAAGLVQIDGRWHAITGEGGHVTMAPSDEREARIIALGRERYGHCSAERLISGAGLAFLYLALHGGAPLTPDEVGLRINRGEAAALEALEVFFQLLATAASNLALTFSAFGGVYIGGG
;
A
#
# COMPACT_ATOMS: atom_id res chain seq x y z
N MET A 1 -27.20 -5.82 7.60
CA MET A 1 -26.69 -4.95 6.50
C MET A 1 -25.39 -5.56 6.00
N HIS A 2 -25.21 -5.66 4.70
CA HIS A 2 -24.01 -6.17 4.04
C HIS A 2 -23.25 -4.99 3.41
N TRP A 3 -21.93 -5.06 3.41
CA TRP A 3 -21.07 -4.08 2.74
C TRP A 3 -20.25 -4.76 1.64
N LEU A 4 -20.16 -4.12 0.49
CA LEU A 4 -19.09 -4.43 -0.45
C LEU A 4 -17.80 -3.85 0.11
N ILE A 5 -16.76 -4.66 0.21
CA ILE A 5 -15.41 -4.19 0.43
C ILE A 5 -14.56 -4.60 -0.77
N ALA A 6 -13.72 -3.69 -1.24
CA ALA A 6 -12.81 -4.00 -2.33
C ALA A 6 -11.44 -3.35 -2.10
N ASP A 7 -10.40 -4.11 -2.44
CA ASP A 7 -9.02 -3.66 -2.54
C ASP A 7 -8.67 -3.56 -4.02
N ILE A 8 -8.45 -2.33 -4.49
CA ILE A 8 -8.31 -1.98 -5.91
C ILE A 8 -6.87 -1.52 -6.15
N GLY A 9 -6.02 -2.47 -6.50
CA GLY A 9 -4.65 -2.22 -6.89
C GLY A 9 -4.51 -1.86 -8.37
N GLY A 10 -3.27 -1.66 -8.82
CA GLY A 10 -2.99 -1.37 -10.24
C GLY A 10 -3.22 -2.56 -11.18
N THR A 11 -3.05 -3.79 -10.70
CA THR A 11 -3.10 -5.01 -11.51
C THR A 11 -4.33 -5.86 -11.21
N ASN A 12 -4.72 -5.94 -9.96
CA ASN A 12 -5.79 -6.79 -9.47
C ASN A 12 -6.75 -6.00 -8.58
N THR A 13 -8.00 -6.46 -8.55
CA THR A 13 -9.03 -6.02 -7.61
C THR A 13 -9.55 -7.24 -6.85
N ARG A 14 -9.54 -7.17 -5.52
CA ARG A 14 -10.14 -8.18 -4.64
C ARG A 14 -11.43 -7.64 -4.06
N CYS A 15 -12.51 -8.38 -4.22
CA CYS A 15 -13.84 -8.02 -3.70
C CYS A 15 -14.29 -9.02 -2.65
N ALA A 16 -15.08 -8.55 -1.69
CA ALA A 16 -15.77 -9.41 -0.73
C ALA A 16 -17.05 -8.74 -0.22
N VAL A 17 -17.98 -9.56 0.27
CA VAL A 17 -19.10 -9.10 1.09
C VAL A 17 -18.69 -9.17 2.55
N ALA A 18 -18.67 -8.04 3.23
CA ALA A 18 -18.51 -7.98 4.69
C ALA A 18 -19.89 -8.06 5.35
N ARG A 19 -20.04 -9.01 6.26
CA ARG A 19 -21.26 -9.23 7.06
C ARG A 19 -21.06 -8.69 8.48
N PRO A 20 -22.14 -8.45 9.24
CA PRO A 20 -22.04 -8.11 10.65
C PRO A 20 -21.14 -9.09 11.40
N GLY A 21 -20.31 -8.56 12.32
CA GLY A 21 -19.33 -9.36 13.05
C GLY A 21 -18.00 -9.59 12.31
N GLY A 22 -17.79 -8.91 11.14
CA GLY A 22 -16.50 -8.98 10.43
C GLY A 22 -16.33 -10.22 9.55
N VAL A 23 -17.36 -11.03 9.37
CA VAL A 23 -17.30 -12.23 8.52
C VAL A 23 -17.26 -11.83 7.06
N LEU A 24 -16.26 -12.32 6.33
CA LEU A 24 -16.13 -12.11 4.89
C LEU A 24 -16.72 -13.30 4.11
N ALA A 25 -17.46 -12.99 3.06
CA ALA A 25 -18.04 -13.95 2.14
C ALA A 25 -17.82 -13.51 0.69
N HIS A 26 -17.98 -14.44 -0.25
CA HIS A 26 -17.85 -14.20 -1.70
C HIS A 26 -16.54 -13.47 -2.07
N ILE A 27 -15.44 -13.93 -1.48
CA ILE A 27 -14.11 -13.34 -1.74
C ILE A 27 -13.68 -13.76 -3.14
N GLU A 28 -13.47 -12.79 -4.03
CA GLU A 28 -13.06 -13.00 -5.41
C GLU A 28 -11.91 -12.08 -5.79
N LEU A 29 -11.00 -12.57 -6.64
CA LEU A 29 -9.86 -11.84 -7.18
C LEU A 29 -10.01 -11.69 -8.69
N PHE A 30 -9.97 -10.46 -9.17
CA PHE A 30 -10.09 -10.11 -10.58
C PHE A 30 -8.82 -9.49 -11.11
N ARG A 31 -8.50 -9.76 -12.37
CA ARG A 31 -7.45 -9.03 -13.10
C ARG A 31 -8.06 -7.79 -13.73
N ASN A 32 -7.55 -6.62 -13.36
CA ASN A 32 -8.11 -5.34 -13.83
C ASN A 32 -8.12 -5.22 -15.36
N ARG A 33 -7.10 -5.74 -16.04
CA ARG A 33 -6.98 -5.72 -17.51
C ARG A 33 -8.12 -6.41 -18.27
N ASP A 34 -8.87 -7.28 -17.58
CA ASP A 34 -9.98 -8.02 -18.20
C ASP A 34 -11.28 -7.20 -18.21
N TYR A 35 -11.24 -5.98 -17.64
CA TYR A 35 -12.39 -5.08 -17.53
C TYR A 35 -12.05 -3.66 -18.02
N PRO A 36 -12.99 -3.00 -18.75
CA PRO A 36 -12.76 -1.64 -19.25
C PRO A 36 -12.81 -0.56 -18.15
N GLY A 37 -13.39 -0.86 -16.98
CA GLY A 37 -13.54 0.06 -15.86
C GLY A 37 -14.01 -0.65 -14.58
N LEU A 38 -13.86 0.05 -13.45
CA LEU A 38 -14.23 -0.46 -12.14
C LEU A 38 -15.73 -0.73 -12.03
N ASP A 39 -16.57 0.09 -12.65
CA ASP A 39 -18.03 -0.07 -12.72
C ASP A 39 -18.41 -1.42 -13.33
N ARG A 40 -17.72 -1.82 -14.41
CA ARG A 40 -17.97 -3.09 -15.10
C ARG A 40 -17.50 -4.28 -14.28
N LEU A 41 -16.34 -4.16 -13.64
CA LEU A 41 -15.83 -5.22 -12.77
C LEU A 41 -16.78 -5.45 -11.59
N LEU A 42 -17.05 -4.38 -10.82
CA LEU A 42 -17.91 -4.49 -9.64
C LEU A 42 -19.34 -4.88 -10.00
N GLY A 43 -19.88 -4.35 -11.11
CA GLY A 43 -21.21 -4.70 -11.60
C GLY A 43 -21.33 -6.18 -11.99
N ALA A 44 -20.31 -6.74 -12.65
CA ALA A 44 -20.27 -8.17 -12.98
C ALA A 44 -20.23 -9.02 -11.71
N TRP A 45 -19.38 -8.67 -10.73
CA TRP A 45 -19.29 -9.40 -9.48
C TRP A 45 -20.58 -9.31 -8.64
N LEU A 46 -21.17 -8.10 -8.50
CA LEU A 46 -22.46 -7.94 -7.81
C LEU A 46 -23.59 -8.72 -8.47
N GLY A 47 -23.53 -8.89 -9.80
CA GLY A 47 -24.48 -9.70 -10.55
C GLY A 47 -24.44 -11.19 -10.21
N MET A 48 -23.30 -11.70 -9.77
CA MET A 48 -23.13 -13.10 -9.35
C MET A 48 -23.66 -13.37 -7.94
N LEU A 49 -23.86 -12.33 -7.12
CA LEU A 49 -24.33 -12.49 -5.75
C LEU A 49 -25.82 -12.81 -5.68
N PRO A 50 -26.24 -13.68 -4.75
CA PRO A 50 -27.65 -13.88 -4.45
C PRO A 50 -28.32 -12.54 -4.10
N PRO A 51 -29.53 -12.25 -4.56
CA PRO A 51 -30.19 -10.97 -4.31
C PRO A 51 -30.26 -10.57 -2.82
N ALA A 52 -30.47 -11.54 -1.94
CA ALA A 52 -30.54 -11.32 -0.48
C ALA A 52 -29.18 -10.96 0.17
N GLU A 53 -28.08 -11.17 -0.54
CA GLU A 53 -26.72 -10.90 -0.03
C GLU A 53 -26.06 -9.69 -0.71
N ARG A 54 -26.75 -9.04 -1.64
CA ARG A 54 -26.23 -7.85 -2.31
C ARG A 54 -26.06 -6.72 -1.32
N PRO A 55 -24.86 -6.11 -1.27
CA PRO A 55 -24.61 -4.99 -0.39
C PRO A 55 -25.29 -3.72 -0.91
N GLU A 56 -25.68 -2.86 0.02
CA GLU A 56 -26.24 -1.52 -0.26
C GLU A 56 -25.20 -0.40 -0.12
N GLU A 57 -24.09 -0.69 0.51
CA GLU A 57 -22.99 0.26 0.72
C GLU A 57 -21.65 -0.40 0.36
N ALA A 58 -20.68 0.44 -0.01
CA ALA A 58 -19.33 -0.01 -0.31
C ALA A 58 -18.25 0.78 0.42
N VAL A 59 -17.16 0.10 0.75
CA VAL A 59 -15.89 0.70 1.17
C VAL A 59 -14.83 0.20 0.18
N LEU A 60 -14.18 1.13 -0.49
CA LEU A 60 -13.20 0.82 -1.54
C LEU A 60 -11.82 1.34 -1.14
N ALA A 61 -10.88 0.44 -0.90
CA ALA A 61 -9.46 0.77 -0.79
C ALA A 61 -8.89 0.87 -2.21
N ILE A 62 -8.34 2.04 -2.56
CA ILE A 62 -7.93 2.34 -3.93
C ILE A 62 -6.47 2.78 -3.91
N ALA A 63 -5.63 2.15 -4.73
CA ALA A 63 -4.22 2.51 -4.90
C ALA A 63 -4.08 3.80 -5.74
N ALA A 64 -4.68 4.88 -5.26
CA ALA A 64 -4.64 6.22 -5.85
C ALA A 64 -4.93 7.29 -4.78
N PRO A 65 -4.47 8.54 -4.97
CA PRO A 65 -4.91 9.67 -4.17
C PRO A 65 -6.42 9.91 -4.33
N ILE A 66 -7.10 10.13 -3.21
CA ILE A 66 -8.54 10.43 -3.21
C ILE A 66 -8.73 11.93 -2.94
N GLN A 67 -9.18 12.65 -3.96
CA GLN A 67 -9.43 14.09 -3.88
C GLN A 67 -10.79 14.43 -4.50
N GLY A 68 -11.79 14.61 -3.63
CA GLY A 68 -13.16 14.87 -4.08
C GLY A 68 -13.85 13.64 -4.67
N ASP A 69 -14.64 13.84 -5.72
CA ASP A 69 -15.47 12.80 -6.34
C ASP A 69 -14.76 12.01 -7.43
N GLU A 70 -13.75 12.61 -8.06
CA GLU A 70 -13.03 12.01 -9.18
C GLU A 70 -11.82 11.21 -8.72
N VAL A 71 -11.70 9.98 -9.19
CA VAL A 71 -10.56 9.09 -8.93
C VAL A 71 -9.89 8.77 -10.25
N ARG A 72 -8.58 8.98 -10.31
CA ARG A 72 -7.73 8.60 -11.43
C ARG A 72 -6.62 7.67 -10.94
N MET A 73 -6.62 6.45 -11.44
CA MET A 73 -5.58 5.49 -11.10
C MET A 73 -4.33 5.72 -11.96
N SER A 74 -3.15 5.69 -11.35
CA SER A 74 -1.87 5.93 -12.04
C SER A 74 -1.37 4.71 -12.81
N ASN A 75 -1.67 3.51 -12.32
CA ASN A 75 -1.10 2.25 -12.83
C ASN A 75 -2.02 1.50 -13.81
N ILE A 76 -3.22 2.00 -14.03
CA ILE A 76 -4.19 1.50 -15.00
C ILE A 76 -5.00 2.69 -15.51
N ASN A 77 -5.42 2.65 -16.77
CA ASN A 77 -6.20 3.75 -17.35
C ASN A 77 -7.68 3.71 -16.89
N TRP A 78 -7.89 3.71 -15.57
CA TRP A 78 -9.21 3.84 -14.98
C TRP A 78 -9.39 5.24 -14.40
N HIS A 79 -10.50 5.85 -14.77
CA HIS A 79 -10.96 7.14 -14.27
C HIS A 79 -12.46 7.05 -14.04
N PHE A 80 -12.93 7.39 -12.87
CA PHE A 80 -14.34 7.29 -12.48
C PHE A 80 -14.71 8.27 -11.39
N SER A 81 -15.99 8.64 -11.37
CA SER A 81 -16.61 9.42 -10.29
C SER A 81 -17.19 8.45 -9.24
N ILE A 82 -16.94 8.72 -7.97
CA ILE A 82 -17.48 7.92 -6.85
C ILE A 82 -19.00 7.99 -6.81
N SER A 83 -19.58 9.18 -7.03
CA SER A 83 -21.03 9.37 -7.05
C SER A 83 -21.70 8.67 -8.24
N GLU A 84 -21.05 8.67 -9.41
CA GLU A 84 -21.53 7.94 -10.57
C GLU A 84 -21.42 6.42 -10.40
N LEU A 85 -20.33 5.95 -9.83
CA LEU A 85 -20.14 4.56 -9.49
C LEU A 85 -21.23 4.07 -8.53
N ALA A 86 -21.53 4.83 -7.48
CA ALA A 86 -22.61 4.51 -6.54
C ALA A 86 -23.96 4.36 -7.25
N ARG A 87 -24.29 5.31 -8.14
CA ARG A 87 -25.53 5.30 -8.92
C ARG A 87 -25.61 4.11 -9.86
N THR A 88 -24.53 3.86 -10.63
CA THR A 88 -24.45 2.77 -11.60
C THR A 88 -24.60 1.39 -10.95
N LEU A 89 -24.03 1.22 -9.77
CA LEU A 89 -24.08 -0.03 -9.01
C LEU A 89 -25.30 -0.13 -8.07
N SER A 90 -26.18 0.89 -8.07
CA SER A 90 -27.33 0.98 -7.16
C SER A 90 -26.95 0.88 -5.68
N LEU A 91 -25.80 1.45 -5.31
CA LEU A 91 -25.34 1.55 -3.94
C LEU A 91 -25.81 2.86 -3.31
N ARG A 92 -26.27 2.78 -2.06
CA ARG A 92 -26.69 3.95 -1.29
C ARG A 92 -25.51 4.88 -0.96
N ARG A 93 -24.33 4.27 -0.71
CA ARG A 93 -23.11 5.00 -0.38
C ARG A 93 -21.88 4.22 -0.81
N VAL A 94 -20.91 4.94 -1.37
CA VAL A 94 -19.55 4.45 -1.62
C VAL A 94 -18.59 5.32 -0.81
N THR A 95 -17.78 4.69 0.03
CA THR A 95 -16.74 5.35 0.82
C THR A 95 -15.38 4.96 0.24
N PRO A 96 -14.72 5.84 -0.51
CA PRO A 96 -13.38 5.59 -1.00
C PRO A 96 -12.36 5.84 0.12
N LEU A 97 -11.32 5.02 0.17
CA LEU A 97 -10.14 5.20 1.00
C LEU A 97 -8.91 5.00 0.11
N ASN A 98 -7.84 5.72 0.38
CA ASN A 98 -6.54 5.31 -0.13
C ASN A 98 -6.18 3.94 0.46
N ASP A 99 -5.43 3.11 -0.27
CA ASP A 99 -5.08 1.75 0.14
C ASP A 99 -4.30 1.71 1.46
N PHE A 100 -3.35 2.63 1.68
CA PHE A 100 -2.62 2.74 2.96
C PHE A 100 -3.48 3.32 4.09
N ALA A 101 -4.46 4.16 3.79
CA ALA A 101 -5.47 4.57 4.78
C ALA A 101 -6.29 3.36 5.25
N ALA A 102 -6.69 2.49 4.34
CA ALA A 102 -7.39 1.25 4.69
C ALA A 102 -6.51 0.32 5.54
N GLN A 103 -5.22 0.16 5.19
CA GLN A 103 -4.26 -0.59 6.01
C GLN A 103 -4.09 0.02 7.40
N ALA A 104 -3.97 1.36 7.51
CA ALA A 104 -3.89 2.03 8.80
C ALA A 104 -5.12 1.75 9.67
N HIS A 105 -6.33 1.82 9.10
CA HIS A 105 -7.56 1.49 9.80
C HIS A 105 -7.66 0.02 10.23
N ALA A 106 -6.94 -0.89 9.59
CA ALA A 106 -6.89 -2.29 9.98
C ALA A 106 -6.03 -2.52 11.25
N LEU A 107 -5.01 -1.69 11.50
CA LEU A 107 -4.04 -1.92 12.59
C LEU A 107 -4.67 -2.18 13.97
N PRO A 108 -5.73 -1.44 14.41
CA PRO A 108 -6.33 -1.67 15.72
C PRO A 108 -7.10 -2.98 15.86
N VAL A 109 -7.40 -3.67 14.75
CA VAL A 109 -8.18 -4.92 14.74
C VAL A 109 -7.33 -6.15 14.44
N LEU A 110 -6.04 -5.96 14.08
CA LEU A 110 -5.10 -7.06 13.88
C LEU A 110 -4.77 -7.71 15.22
N GLY A 111 -4.77 -9.04 15.24
CA GLY A 111 -4.39 -9.83 16.39
C GLY A 111 -2.96 -10.38 16.30
N PRO A 112 -2.47 -11.06 17.35
CA PRO A 112 -1.12 -11.66 17.34
C PRO A 112 -0.87 -12.66 16.22
N ALA A 113 -1.92 -13.27 15.66
CA ALA A 113 -1.82 -14.19 14.53
C ALA A 113 -1.57 -13.48 13.18
N ASP A 114 -1.89 -12.18 13.11
CA ASP A 114 -1.78 -11.37 11.91
C ASP A 114 -0.45 -10.60 11.85
N LEU A 115 0.31 -10.59 12.95
CA LEU A 115 1.47 -9.74 13.13
C LEU A 115 2.70 -10.58 13.52
N PHE A 116 3.84 -10.21 12.95
CA PHE A 116 5.14 -10.68 13.41
C PHE A 116 5.89 -9.49 14.02
N GLN A 117 6.15 -9.54 15.33
CA GLN A 117 6.92 -8.49 15.99
C GLN A 117 8.42 -8.77 15.88
N PHE A 118 9.16 -7.81 15.37
CA PHE A 118 10.62 -7.77 15.42
C PHE A 118 11.08 -6.48 16.10
N GLY A 119 12.18 -6.56 16.82
CA GLY A 119 12.62 -5.48 17.70
C GLY A 119 11.95 -5.52 19.08
N GLY A 120 12.53 -4.76 20.00
CA GLY A 120 12.06 -4.67 21.38
C GLY A 120 11.24 -3.40 21.59
N GLY A 121 10.05 -3.51 22.06
CA GLY A 121 9.20 -2.36 22.40
C GLY A 121 7.83 -2.83 22.84
N THR A 122 7.15 -2.00 23.61
CA THR A 122 5.78 -2.26 24.03
C THR A 122 4.88 -1.15 23.49
N GLU A 123 3.82 -1.55 22.83
CA GLU A 123 2.82 -0.61 22.32
C GLU A 123 2.24 0.24 23.46
N VAL A 124 2.19 1.55 23.26
CA VAL A 124 1.45 2.46 24.14
C VAL A 124 0.02 2.55 23.62
N ALA A 125 -0.94 2.08 24.41
CA ALA A 125 -2.34 2.06 24.03
C ALA A 125 -2.85 3.46 23.70
N GLY A 126 -3.57 3.60 22.57
CA GLY A 126 -4.13 4.86 22.11
C GLY A 126 -3.12 5.83 21.47
N ALA A 127 -1.83 5.53 21.55
CA ALA A 127 -0.80 6.37 20.90
C ALA A 127 -0.84 6.21 19.36
N PRO A 128 -0.33 7.22 18.62
CA PRO A 128 -0.26 7.16 17.16
C PRO A 128 0.48 5.91 16.66
N LYS A 129 0.02 5.39 15.54
CA LYS A 129 0.61 4.28 14.79
C LYS A 129 0.99 4.77 13.41
N VAL A 130 1.95 4.10 12.78
CA VAL A 130 2.26 4.32 11.36
C VAL A 130 2.35 2.98 10.65
N VAL A 131 1.93 2.95 9.41
CA VAL A 131 2.14 1.85 8.48
C VAL A 131 2.85 2.37 7.25
N LEU A 132 3.83 1.62 6.79
CA LEU A 132 4.49 1.85 5.51
C LEU A 132 4.71 0.50 4.83
N GLY A 133 4.79 0.50 3.50
CA GLY A 133 4.95 -0.77 2.79
C GLY A 133 5.47 -0.60 1.37
N PRO A 134 6.60 -1.24 1.08
CA PRO A 134 7.08 -1.37 -0.29
C PRO A 134 6.23 -2.36 -1.08
N GLY A 135 6.00 -2.02 -2.33
CA GLY A 135 5.32 -2.85 -3.33
C GLY A 135 5.76 -2.39 -4.71
N THR A 136 4.82 -2.15 -5.62
CA THR A 136 5.08 -1.45 -6.90
C THR A 136 5.64 -0.04 -6.64
N GLY A 137 5.12 0.63 -5.61
CA GLY A 137 5.62 1.89 -5.05
C GLY A 137 5.95 1.76 -3.57
N LEU A 138 5.92 2.88 -2.84
CA LEU A 138 6.03 2.95 -1.39
C LEU A 138 4.87 3.75 -0.82
N GLY A 139 3.92 3.07 -0.19
CA GLY A 139 2.84 3.71 0.52
C GLY A 139 3.15 3.93 1.99
N ALA A 140 2.49 4.92 2.59
CA ALA A 140 2.57 5.19 4.02
C ALA A 140 1.32 5.91 4.53
N ALA A 141 0.91 5.62 5.76
CA ALA A 141 -0.15 6.33 6.45
C ALA A 141 0.10 6.35 7.96
N GLY A 142 -0.34 7.43 8.59
CA GLY A 142 -0.45 7.52 10.05
C GLY A 142 -1.85 7.12 10.51
N LEU A 143 -1.96 6.73 11.78
CA LEU A 143 -3.24 6.49 12.44
C LEU A 143 -3.20 7.13 13.82
N VAL A 144 -4.15 8.00 14.11
CA VAL A 144 -4.25 8.72 15.39
C VAL A 144 -5.61 8.51 16.02
N GLN A 145 -5.66 8.52 17.34
CA GLN A 145 -6.91 8.41 18.08
C GLN A 145 -7.36 9.80 18.54
N ILE A 146 -8.60 10.17 18.18
CA ILE A 146 -9.26 11.41 18.59
C ILE A 146 -10.62 11.04 19.18
N ASP A 147 -10.90 11.45 20.40
CA ASP A 147 -12.15 11.15 21.11
C ASP A 147 -12.52 9.65 21.09
N GLY A 148 -11.52 8.79 21.27
CA GLY A 148 -11.67 7.34 21.27
C GLY A 148 -11.87 6.70 19.91
N ARG A 149 -11.80 7.46 18.82
CA ARG A 149 -11.96 6.97 17.44
C ARG A 149 -10.65 7.07 16.67
N TRP A 150 -10.36 6.05 15.87
CA TRP A 150 -9.20 6.03 15.01
C TRP A 150 -9.43 6.78 13.70
N HIS A 151 -8.48 7.65 13.35
CA HIS A 151 -8.47 8.45 12.13
C HIS A 151 -7.17 8.22 11.36
N ALA A 152 -7.28 7.80 10.12
CA ALA A 152 -6.11 7.69 9.25
C ALA A 152 -5.67 9.08 8.76
N ILE A 153 -4.36 9.32 8.81
CA ILE A 153 -3.72 10.48 8.20
C ILE A 153 -3.03 9.97 6.93
N THR A 154 -3.60 10.32 5.80
CA THR A 154 -3.10 9.95 4.47
C THR A 154 -2.07 10.95 3.98
N GLY A 155 -1.14 10.47 3.18
CA GLY A 155 -0.15 11.32 2.52
C GLY A 155 0.66 10.52 1.51
N GLU A 156 1.52 11.21 0.80
CA GLU A 156 2.44 10.65 -0.19
C GLU A 156 3.84 10.48 0.43
N GLY A 157 3.90 9.80 1.58
CA GLY A 157 5.14 9.62 2.36
C GLY A 157 6.26 8.89 1.60
N GLY A 158 5.92 8.08 0.60
CA GLY A 158 6.89 7.45 -0.28
C GLY A 158 7.62 8.42 -1.22
N HIS A 159 7.02 9.58 -1.49
CA HIS A 159 7.59 10.59 -2.40
C HIS A 159 8.50 11.61 -1.71
N VAL A 160 8.71 11.52 -0.40
CA VAL A 160 9.67 12.38 0.31
C VAL A 160 11.09 12.14 -0.18
N THR A 161 11.91 13.18 -0.16
CA THR A 161 13.34 13.09 -0.52
C THR A 161 14.06 12.16 0.45
N MET A 162 14.75 11.15 -0.08
CA MET A 162 15.55 10.25 0.76
C MET A 162 16.87 10.91 1.16
N ALA A 163 17.18 10.85 2.46
CA ALA A 163 18.46 11.30 3.00
C ALA A 163 19.38 10.10 3.24
N PRO A 164 20.70 10.20 2.94
CA PRO A 164 21.65 9.14 3.23
C PRO A 164 22.02 9.09 4.71
N SER A 165 22.26 7.90 5.25
CA SER A 165 22.83 7.67 6.57
C SER A 165 24.35 7.43 6.53
N ASP A 166 24.88 7.03 5.37
CA ASP A 166 26.30 6.77 5.15
C ASP A 166 26.77 7.17 3.73
N GLU A 167 28.06 7.02 3.47
CA GLU A 167 28.69 7.35 2.19
C GLU A 167 28.24 6.42 1.04
N ARG A 168 27.87 5.17 1.33
CA ARG A 168 27.34 4.22 0.33
C ARG A 168 25.98 4.68 -0.14
N GLU A 169 25.09 4.97 0.79
CA GLU A 169 23.76 5.52 0.49
C GLU A 169 23.85 6.87 -0.24
N ALA A 170 24.79 7.75 0.16
CA ALA A 170 25.00 9.02 -0.49
C ALA A 170 25.34 8.87 -1.98
N ARG A 171 26.20 7.93 -2.33
CA ARG A 171 26.54 7.60 -3.73
C ARG A 171 25.34 7.06 -4.50
N ILE A 172 24.57 6.13 -3.91
CA ILE A 172 23.38 5.55 -4.52
C ILE A 172 22.33 6.63 -4.77
N ILE A 173 22.07 7.50 -3.79
CA ILE A 173 21.12 8.61 -3.91
C ILE A 173 21.58 9.62 -4.98
N ALA A 174 22.89 9.87 -5.12
CA ALA A 174 23.42 10.72 -6.19
C ALA A 174 23.11 10.13 -7.57
N LEU A 175 23.36 8.83 -7.77
CA LEU A 175 22.99 8.11 -9.00
C LEU A 175 21.46 8.14 -9.24
N GLY A 176 20.67 8.01 -8.18
CA GLY A 176 19.23 8.14 -8.25
C GLY A 176 18.78 9.54 -8.73
N ARG A 177 19.43 10.60 -8.25
CA ARG A 177 19.15 11.98 -8.70
C ARG A 177 19.53 12.20 -10.15
N GLU A 178 20.66 11.65 -10.60
CA GLU A 178 21.06 11.71 -12.01
C GLU A 178 20.04 11.03 -12.92
N ARG A 179 19.53 9.86 -12.48
CA ARG A 179 18.59 9.07 -13.28
C ARG A 179 17.16 9.63 -13.30
N TYR A 180 16.67 10.15 -12.17
CA TYR A 180 15.25 10.48 -11.98
C TYR A 180 14.98 11.98 -11.77
N GLY A 181 16.03 12.81 -11.66
CA GLY A 181 15.93 14.20 -11.26
C GLY A 181 15.73 14.38 -9.75
N HIS A 182 14.80 13.64 -9.15
CA HIS A 182 14.51 13.56 -7.72
C HIS A 182 14.62 12.12 -7.24
N CYS A 183 15.37 11.88 -6.16
CA CYS A 183 15.49 10.57 -5.52
C CYS A 183 14.58 10.53 -4.28
N SER A 184 13.33 10.12 -4.47
CA SER A 184 12.39 9.89 -3.38
C SER A 184 12.68 8.55 -2.69
N ALA A 185 12.10 8.37 -1.49
CA ALA A 185 12.15 7.08 -0.79
C ALA A 185 11.64 5.93 -1.67
N GLU A 186 10.53 6.12 -2.38
CA GLU A 186 9.97 5.12 -3.30
C GLU A 186 10.93 4.70 -4.41
N ARG A 187 11.77 5.64 -4.93
CA ARG A 187 12.76 5.31 -5.97
C ARG A 187 13.78 4.28 -5.53
N LEU A 188 13.94 4.09 -4.22
CA LEU A 188 14.88 3.16 -3.61
C LEU A 188 14.17 2.02 -2.88
N ILE A 189 12.98 2.28 -2.32
CA ILE A 189 12.24 1.36 -1.45
C ILE A 189 10.94 0.92 -2.17
N SER A 190 11.13 0.23 -3.28
CA SER A 190 10.05 -0.40 -4.07
C SER A 190 10.64 -1.57 -4.87
N GLY A 191 9.83 -2.35 -5.55
CA GLY A 191 10.33 -3.38 -6.45
C GLY A 191 11.31 -2.82 -7.47
N ALA A 192 10.95 -1.74 -8.17
CA ALA A 192 11.84 -1.05 -9.10
C ALA A 192 13.07 -0.46 -8.40
N GLY A 193 12.91 -0.01 -7.15
CA GLY A 193 14.00 0.49 -6.31
C GLY A 193 15.02 -0.59 -5.99
N LEU A 194 14.59 -1.79 -5.64
CA LEU A 194 15.47 -2.93 -5.38
C LEU A 194 16.32 -3.27 -6.62
N ALA A 195 15.72 -3.27 -7.82
CA ALA A 195 16.42 -3.46 -9.07
C ALA A 195 17.43 -2.31 -9.36
N PHE A 196 17.06 -1.08 -9.02
CA PHE A 196 17.96 0.06 -9.13
C PHE A 196 19.12 -0.03 -8.13
N LEU A 197 18.90 -0.44 -6.88
CA LEU A 197 19.95 -0.64 -5.89
C LEU A 197 20.98 -1.68 -6.37
N TYR A 198 20.49 -2.80 -6.91
CA TYR A 198 21.37 -3.82 -7.50
C TYR A 198 22.25 -3.22 -8.60
N LEU A 199 21.66 -2.48 -9.53
CA LEU A 199 22.40 -1.83 -10.62
C LEU A 199 23.41 -0.79 -10.11
N ALA A 200 23.01 0.04 -9.13
CA ALA A 200 23.85 1.09 -8.57
C ALA A 200 25.08 0.55 -7.81
N LEU A 201 24.94 -0.61 -7.18
CA LEU A 201 26.01 -1.27 -6.43
C LEU A 201 26.98 -2.02 -7.33
N HIS A 202 26.48 -2.73 -8.33
CA HIS A 202 27.25 -3.71 -9.07
C HIS A 202 27.44 -3.39 -10.56
N GLY A 203 26.71 -2.40 -11.09
CA GLY A 203 26.73 -2.09 -12.52
C GLY A 203 26.14 -3.22 -13.38
N GLY A 204 26.49 -3.23 -14.66
CA GLY A 204 26.05 -4.24 -15.61
C GLY A 204 24.75 -3.91 -16.32
N ALA A 205 24.08 -4.94 -16.85
CA ALA A 205 22.77 -4.79 -17.48
C ALA A 205 21.66 -4.62 -16.42
N PRO A 206 20.68 -3.73 -16.67
CA PRO A 206 19.53 -3.59 -15.78
C PRO A 206 18.75 -4.91 -15.65
N LEU A 207 18.38 -5.24 -14.44
CA LEU A 207 17.52 -6.39 -14.10
C LEU A 207 16.11 -5.92 -13.79
N THR A 208 15.13 -6.80 -13.97
CA THR A 208 13.78 -6.61 -13.45
C THR A 208 13.73 -6.90 -11.95
N PRO A 209 12.73 -6.39 -11.19
CA PRO A 209 12.54 -6.74 -9.78
C PRO A 209 12.46 -8.25 -9.55
N ASP A 210 11.75 -8.97 -10.43
CA ASP A 210 11.59 -10.43 -10.33
C ASP A 210 12.92 -11.17 -10.50
N GLU A 211 13.77 -10.72 -11.42
CA GLU A 211 15.11 -11.29 -11.62
C GLU A 211 16.00 -11.08 -10.40
N VAL A 212 15.95 -9.90 -9.77
CA VAL A 212 16.67 -9.66 -8.51
C VAL A 212 16.12 -10.54 -7.40
N GLY A 213 14.78 -10.65 -7.27
CA GLY A 213 14.12 -11.54 -6.31
C GLY A 213 14.54 -13.00 -6.47
N LEU A 214 14.65 -13.51 -7.72
CA LEU A 214 15.14 -14.85 -8.00
C LEU A 214 16.61 -15.05 -7.56
N ARG A 215 17.46 -14.04 -7.73
CA ARG A 215 18.87 -14.08 -7.30
C ARG A 215 18.99 -14.06 -5.77
N ILE A 216 18.15 -13.28 -5.09
CA ILE A 216 18.05 -13.28 -3.62
C ILE A 216 17.69 -14.69 -3.13
N ASN A 217 16.67 -15.31 -3.71
CA ASN A 217 16.23 -16.66 -3.34
C ASN A 217 17.31 -17.74 -3.58
N ARG A 218 18.25 -17.48 -4.50
CA ARG A 218 19.41 -18.35 -4.74
C ARG A 218 20.60 -18.05 -3.82
N GLY A 219 20.51 -17.03 -2.98
CA GLY A 219 21.58 -16.62 -2.08
C GLY A 219 22.76 -15.94 -2.78
N GLU A 220 22.55 -15.32 -3.96
CA GLU A 220 23.61 -14.60 -4.68
C GLU A 220 24.07 -13.37 -3.88
N ALA A 221 25.35 -13.30 -3.54
CA ALA A 221 25.90 -12.29 -2.64
C ALA A 221 25.59 -10.84 -3.07
N ALA A 222 25.68 -10.54 -4.38
CA ALA A 222 25.38 -9.23 -4.92
C ALA A 222 23.90 -8.85 -4.73
N ALA A 223 22.97 -9.81 -4.87
CA ALA A 223 21.55 -9.57 -4.67
C ALA A 223 21.20 -9.42 -3.17
N LEU A 224 21.86 -10.16 -2.31
CA LEU A 224 21.72 -10.04 -0.86
C LEU A 224 22.27 -8.70 -0.35
N GLU A 225 23.36 -8.18 -0.92
CA GLU A 225 23.87 -6.84 -0.59
C GLU A 225 22.87 -5.75 -0.99
N ALA A 226 22.26 -5.85 -2.17
CA ALA A 226 21.21 -4.91 -2.59
C ALA A 226 20.00 -4.96 -1.66
N LEU A 227 19.60 -6.15 -1.20
CA LEU A 227 18.51 -6.33 -0.22
C LEU A 227 18.87 -5.73 1.15
N GLU A 228 20.13 -5.88 1.59
CA GLU A 228 20.59 -5.27 2.84
C GLU A 228 20.46 -3.75 2.80
N VAL A 229 20.93 -3.11 1.72
CA VAL A 229 20.77 -1.65 1.53
C VAL A 229 19.30 -1.24 1.47
N PHE A 230 18.47 -2.04 0.80
CA PHE A 230 17.02 -1.82 0.77
C PHE A 230 16.42 -1.77 2.17
N PHE A 231 16.77 -2.72 3.04
CA PHE A 231 16.28 -2.73 4.42
C PHE A 231 16.83 -1.59 5.28
N GLN A 232 18.08 -1.17 5.06
CA GLN A 232 18.65 0.01 5.73
C GLN A 232 17.87 1.28 5.38
N LEU A 233 17.58 1.50 4.10
CA LEU A 233 16.79 2.62 3.63
C LEU A 233 15.33 2.54 4.13
N LEU A 234 14.73 1.36 4.14
CA LEU A 234 13.39 1.14 4.69
C LEU A 234 13.35 1.48 6.19
N ALA A 235 14.37 1.08 6.95
CA ALA A 235 14.49 1.40 8.37
C ALA A 235 14.61 2.91 8.60
N THR A 236 15.34 3.62 7.74
CA THR A 236 15.45 5.09 7.78
C THR A 236 14.07 5.73 7.52
N ALA A 237 13.34 5.28 6.50
CA ALA A 237 12.00 5.79 6.21
C ALA A 237 11.02 5.50 7.37
N ALA A 238 11.05 4.30 7.93
CA ALA A 238 10.24 3.89 9.07
C ALA A 238 10.55 4.74 10.32
N SER A 239 11.84 4.99 10.61
CA SER A 239 12.28 5.83 11.72
C SER A 239 11.80 7.28 11.56
N ASN A 240 11.91 7.85 10.35
CA ASN A 240 11.43 9.20 10.06
C ASN A 240 9.94 9.33 10.30
N LEU A 241 9.13 8.35 9.87
CA LEU A 241 7.69 8.31 10.12
C LEU A 241 7.39 8.15 11.63
N ALA A 242 8.11 7.25 12.31
CA ALA A 242 7.96 7.06 13.75
C ALA A 242 8.16 8.36 14.54
N LEU A 243 9.20 9.11 14.20
CA LEU A 243 9.52 10.40 14.83
C LEU A 243 8.49 11.48 14.46
N THR A 244 8.10 11.54 13.18
CA THR A 244 7.13 12.53 12.66
C THR A 244 5.77 12.40 13.33
N PHE A 245 5.31 11.18 13.54
CA PHE A 245 3.99 10.89 14.13
C PHE A 245 4.05 10.63 15.64
N SER A 246 5.22 10.63 16.28
CA SER A 246 5.36 10.13 17.65
C SER A 246 4.69 8.76 17.83
N ALA A 247 5.03 7.81 16.94
CA ALA A 247 4.32 6.55 16.77
C ALA A 247 4.60 5.53 17.88
N PHE A 248 4.32 5.92 19.14
CA PHE A 248 4.46 5.01 20.30
C PHE A 248 3.47 3.85 20.29
N GLY A 249 2.44 3.90 19.45
CA GLY A 249 1.52 2.80 19.19
C GLY A 249 2.07 1.77 18.20
N GLY A 250 3.26 2.00 17.64
CA GLY A 250 3.97 1.06 16.78
C GLY A 250 4.21 1.54 15.35
N VAL A 251 5.24 0.94 14.75
CA VAL A 251 5.57 1.07 13.33
C VAL A 251 5.29 -0.28 12.67
N TYR A 252 4.43 -0.27 11.67
CA TYR A 252 3.98 -1.48 10.99
C TYR A 252 4.50 -1.49 9.56
N ILE A 253 5.13 -2.59 9.17
CA ILE A 253 5.59 -2.81 7.81
C ILE A 253 4.59 -3.74 7.13
N GLY A 254 3.97 -3.24 6.05
CA GLY A 254 3.09 -4.01 5.17
C GLY A 254 3.67 -4.06 3.77
N GLY A 255 2.86 -4.51 2.80
CA GLY A 255 3.26 -4.55 1.40
C GLY A 255 3.46 -5.98 0.88
N GLY A 256 3.85 -6.11 -0.38
CA GLY A 256 3.99 -7.38 -1.08
C GLY A 256 5.37 -7.65 -1.59
#